data_fe57c8dd5bbb757368370a15e643ab33
#
_entry.id   fe57c8dd5bbb757368370a15e643ab33
#
_cell.length_a   1.000
_cell.length_b   1.000
_cell.length_c   1.000
_cell.angle_alpha   90.00
_cell.angle_beta   90.00
_cell.angle_gamma   90.00
#
_symmetry.space_group_name_H-M   'P 1'
#
loop_
_entity.id
_entity.type
_entity.pdbx_description
1 polymer ?
#
loop_
_entity_poly.entity_id
_entity_poly.type
_entity_poly.pdbx_seq_one_letter_code
_entity_poly.pdbx_strand_id
1 'polypeptide(L)'
;MIDKTKIIKSGQEQAVASWINYLNQVRLNQMNEVLKQEQSNLNEAMATINETLNKISVDIVNNGKGRGGVKGMHGFIAEVSECGIGNAREQIVGKVPIYKWINDNGSDDLQRGNILIQQKFVNSGGHLSLYAILNIQTI
;
A
#
# COMPACT_ATOMS: atom_id res chain seq x y z
N MET A 1 -6.06 -43.86 -52.58
CA MET A 1 -4.68 -43.86 -52.11
C MET A 1 -4.47 -42.66 -51.17
N ILE A 2 -4.07 -42.90 -49.96
CA ILE A 2 -3.85 -41.84 -48.99
C ILE A 2 -2.50 -41.14 -49.29
N ASP A 3 -2.53 -39.86 -49.49
CA ASP A 3 -1.33 -39.07 -49.76
C ASP A 3 -0.56 -38.89 -48.44
N LYS A 4 0.56 -39.54 -48.30
CA LYS A 4 1.44 -39.49 -47.10
C LYS A 4 1.95 -38.09 -46.82
N THR A 5 2.17 -37.27 -47.85
CA THR A 5 2.65 -35.92 -47.73
C THR A 5 1.60 -35.04 -47.03
N LYS A 6 0.30 -35.21 -47.39
CA LYS A 6 -0.80 -34.48 -46.75
C LYS A 6 -0.99 -34.93 -45.30
N ILE A 7 -0.81 -36.21 -44.99
CA ILE A 7 -0.91 -36.71 -43.61
C ILE A 7 0.20 -36.15 -42.76
N ILE A 8 1.44 -36.11 -43.22
CA ILE A 8 2.58 -35.57 -42.48
C ILE A 8 2.38 -34.05 -42.26
N LYS A 9 1.96 -33.31 -43.29
CA LYS A 9 1.69 -31.88 -43.17
C LYS A 9 0.57 -31.59 -42.16
N SER A 10 -0.51 -32.34 -42.20
CA SER A 10 -1.61 -32.22 -41.25
C SER A 10 -1.16 -32.50 -39.82
N GLY A 11 -0.33 -33.53 -39.62
CA GLY A 11 0.24 -33.84 -38.29
C GLY A 11 1.14 -32.75 -37.77
N GLN A 12 1.97 -32.15 -38.63
CA GLN A 12 2.81 -30.99 -38.26
C GLN A 12 1.98 -29.76 -37.90
N GLU A 13 0.94 -29.48 -38.65
CA GLU A 13 0.03 -28.36 -38.40
C GLU A 13 -0.68 -28.54 -37.05
N GLN A 14 -1.15 -29.76 -36.76
CA GLN A 14 -1.74 -30.07 -35.44
C GLN A 14 -0.75 -29.92 -34.29
N ALA A 15 0.50 -30.33 -34.46
CA ALA A 15 1.54 -30.19 -33.47
C ALA A 15 1.82 -28.71 -33.18
N VAL A 16 1.89 -27.87 -34.21
CA VAL A 16 2.07 -26.40 -34.07
C VAL A 16 0.88 -25.79 -33.35
N ALA A 17 -0.34 -26.16 -33.74
CA ALA A 17 -1.56 -25.67 -33.13
C ALA A 17 -1.63 -26.04 -31.63
N SER A 18 -1.27 -27.27 -31.29
CA SER A 18 -1.21 -27.75 -29.91
C SER A 18 -0.16 -27.00 -29.09
N TRP A 19 0.99 -26.71 -29.67
CA TRP A 19 2.06 -25.95 -29.05
C TRP A 19 1.63 -24.49 -28.77
N ILE A 20 1.02 -23.84 -29.74
CA ILE A 20 0.49 -22.48 -29.58
C ILE A 20 -0.58 -22.45 -28.50
N ASN A 21 -1.48 -23.42 -28.48
CA ASN A 21 -2.52 -23.52 -27.45
C ASN A 21 -1.92 -23.69 -26.05
N TYR A 22 -0.92 -24.54 -25.91
CA TYR A 22 -0.18 -24.72 -24.67
C TYR A 22 0.46 -23.42 -24.20
N LEU A 23 1.16 -22.70 -25.09
CA LEU A 23 1.78 -21.41 -24.74
C LEU A 23 0.75 -20.38 -24.32
N ASN A 24 -0.41 -20.34 -24.98
CA ASN A 24 -1.50 -19.45 -24.60
C ASN A 24 -2.06 -19.80 -23.22
N GLN A 25 -2.19 -21.06 -22.88
CA GLN A 25 -2.63 -21.50 -21.56
C GLN A 25 -1.62 -21.10 -20.47
N VAL A 26 -0.33 -21.26 -20.71
CA VAL A 26 0.72 -20.84 -19.79
C VAL A 26 0.63 -19.34 -19.52
N ARG A 27 0.47 -18.53 -20.58
CA ARG A 27 0.33 -17.08 -20.46
C ARG A 27 -0.92 -16.69 -19.68
N LEU A 28 -2.06 -17.31 -19.97
CA LEU A 28 -3.31 -17.05 -19.25
C LEU A 28 -3.18 -17.40 -17.77
N ASN A 29 -2.54 -18.50 -17.44
CA ASN A 29 -2.31 -18.88 -16.06
C ASN A 29 -1.41 -17.89 -15.33
N GLN A 30 -0.34 -17.42 -15.98
CA GLN A 30 0.55 -16.38 -15.44
C GLN A 30 -0.20 -15.07 -15.22
N MET A 31 -1.01 -14.63 -16.18
CA MET A 31 -1.84 -13.44 -16.05
C MET A 31 -2.83 -13.57 -14.89
N ASN A 32 -3.47 -14.72 -14.74
CA ASN A 32 -4.40 -14.97 -13.64
C ASN A 32 -3.72 -14.90 -12.26
N GLU A 33 -2.50 -15.43 -12.16
CA GLU A 33 -1.72 -15.34 -10.91
C GLU A 33 -1.37 -13.89 -10.57
N VAL A 34 -0.94 -13.09 -11.56
CA VAL A 34 -0.67 -11.66 -11.38
C VAL A 34 -1.93 -10.92 -10.94
N LEU A 35 -3.06 -11.17 -11.61
CA LEU A 35 -4.34 -10.53 -11.25
C LEU A 35 -4.80 -10.89 -9.84
N LYS A 36 -4.64 -12.13 -9.42
CA LYS A 36 -4.93 -12.55 -8.04
C LYS A 36 -4.06 -11.83 -7.02
N GLN A 37 -2.77 -11.71 -7.30
CA GLN A 37 -1.83 -11.01 -6.41
C GLN A 37 -2.18 -9.52 -6.32
N GLU A 38 -2.45 -8.87 -7.44
CA GLU A 38 -2.88 -7.47 -7.48
C GLU A 38 -4.19 -7.25 -6.71
N GLN A 39 -5.15 -8.16 -6.84
CA GLN A 39 -6.41 -8.10 -6.09
C GLN A 39 -6.17 -8.27 -4.59
N SER A 40 -5.29 -9.18 -4.19
CA SER A 40 -4.90 -9.36 -2.80
C SER A 40 -4.24 -8.11 -2.22
N ASN A 41 -3.31 -7.52 -2.97
CA ASN A 41 -2.63 -6.29 -2.58
C ASN A 41 -3.62 -5.13 -2.40
N LEU A 42 -4.56 -5.00 -3.31
CA LEU A 42 -5.61 -3.97 -3.23
C LEU A 42 -6.51 -4.19 -2.01
N ASN A 43 -6.90 -5.42 -1.74
CA ASN A 43 -7.73 -5.75 -0.58
C ASN A 43 -7.02 -5.41 0.74
N GLU A 44 -5.73 -5.70 0.86
CA GLU A 44 -4.93 -5.33 2.01
C GLU A 44 -4.84 -3.81 2.18
N ALA A 45 -4.59 -3.08 1.11
CA ALA A 45 -4.55 -1.62 1.12
C ALA A 45 -5.90 -1.02 1.53
N MET A 46 -7.00 -1.54 1.02
CA MET A 46 -8.36 -1.11 1.39
C MET A 46 -8.66 -1.38 2.86
N ALA A 47 -8.25 -2.53 3.38
CA ALA A 47 -8.39 -2.84 4.80
C ALA A 47 -7.61 -1.84 5.67
N THR A 48 -6.39 -1.49 5.28
CA THR A 48 -5.57 -0.49 5.96
C THR A 48 -6.22 0.90 5.96
N ILE A 49 -6.80 1.32 4.84
CA ILE A 49 -7.54 2.59 4.76
C ILE A 49 -8.77 2.57 5.66
N ASN A 50 -9.54 1.48 5.66
CA ASN A 50 -10.71 1.35 6.53
C ASN A 50 -10.35 1.35 8.02
N GLU A 51 -9.26 0.67 8.40
CA GLU A 51 -8.72 0.74 9.76
C GLU A 51 -8.30 2.16 10.15
N THR A 52 -7.65 2.86 9.25
CA THR A 52 -7.20 4.24 9.46
C THR A 52 -8.40 5.17 9.69
N LEU A 53 -9.42 5.07 8.84
CA LEU A 53 -10.65 5.85 8.99
C LEU A 53 -11.37 5.54 10.30
N ASN A 54 -11.46 4.27 10.68
CA ASN A 54 -12.06 3.86 11.94
C ASN A 54 -11.27 4.40 13.15
N LYS A 55 -9.96 4.33 13.10
CA LYS A 55 -9.08 4.86 14.15
C LYS A 55 -9.26 6.37 14.32
N ILE A 56 -9.33 7.12 13.22
CA ILE A 56 -9.59 8.56 13.25
C ILE A 56 -10.98 8.84 13.86
N SER A 57 -11.99 8.15 13.39
CA SER A 57 -13.37 8.36 13.83
C SER A 57 -13.58 7.99 15.28
N VAL A 58 -13.14 6.81 15.70
CA VAL A 58 -13.43 6.26 17.04
C VAL A 58 -12.44 6.78 18.08
N ASP A 59 -11.14 6.63 17.82
CA ASP A 59 -10.12 6.91 18.83
C ASP A 59 -9.83 8.41 18.98
N ILE A 60 -9.86 9.16 17.91
CA ILE A 60 -9.48 10.56 17.93
C ILE A 60 -10.69 11.45 18.10
N VAL A 61 -11.70 11.31 17.24
CA VAL A 61 -12.85 12.21 17.22
C VAL A 61 -13.84 11.90 18.34
N ASN A 62 -14.30 10.64 18.43
CA ASN A 62 -15.39 10.27 19.36
C ASN A 62 -14.88 10.08 20.80
N ASN A 63 -13.71 9.49 21.00
CA ASN A 63 -13.17 9.20 22.32
C ASN A 63 -12.32 10.33 22.91
N GLY A 64 -12.13 11.41 22.16
CA GLY A 64 -11.39 12.58 22.64
C GLY A 64 -9.95 12.29 23.00
N LYS A 65 -9.33 11.27 22.45
CA LYS A 65 -7.90 10.96 22.69
C LYS A 65 -6.96 11.99 22.08
N GLY A 66 -7.52 12.93 21.30
CA GLY A 66 -6.80 14.10 20.82
C GLY A 66 -6.58 15.08 21.96
N ARG A 67 -5.37 15.15 22.45
CA ARG A 67 -4.97 16.13 23.46
C ARG A 67 -4.87 17.53 22.83
N GLY A 68 -5.23 18.55 23.56
CA GLY A 68 -5.10 19.94 23.11
C GLY A 68 -6.30 20.48 22.32
N GLY A 69 -7.47 19.83 22.44
CA GLY A 69 -8.71 20.29 21.80
C GLY A 69 -8.71 20.12 20.27
N VAL A 70 -9.39 20.99 19.55
CA VAL A 70 -9.53 20.92 18.08
C VAL A 70 -8.16 20.96 17.38
N LYS A 71 -7.23 21.79 17.85
CA LYS A 71 -5.88 21.89 17.26
C LYS A 71 -5.06 20.63 17.45
N GLY A 72 -5.12 20.03 18.64
CA GLY A 72 -4.48 18.75 18.90
C GLY A 72 -5.08 17.63 18.07
N MET A 73 -6.40 17.62 17.92
CA MET A 73 -7.11 16.65 17.09
C MET A 73 -6.63 16.67 15.62
N HIS A 74 -6.44 17.87 15.05
CA HIS A 74 -5.91 18.01 13.69
C HIS A 74 -4.52 17.37 13.55
N GLY A 75 -3.65 17.54 14.53
CA GLY A 75 -2.34 16.93 14.55
C GLY A 75 -2.41 15.39 14.56
N PHE A 76 -3.21 14.82 15.45
CA PHE A 76 -3.40 13.37 15.54
C PHE A 76 -4.01 12.77 14.28
N ILE A 77 -5.00 13.45 13.69
CA ILE A 77 -5.59 13.01 12.40
C ILE A 77 -4.52 13.01 11.31
N ALA A 78 -3.69 14.03 11.23
CA ALA A 78 -2.61 14.11 10.26
C ALA A 78 -1.60 12.98 10.42
N GLU A 79 -1.18 12.69 11.66
CA GLU A 79 -0.24 11.60 11.98
C GLU A 79 -0.79 10.22 11.60
N VAL A 80 -2.01 9.93 12.00
CA VAL A 80 -2.67 8.64 11.71
C VAL A 80 -2.93 8.48 10.22
N SER A 81 -3.33 9.57 9.54
CA SER A 81 -3.54 9.57 8.09
C SER A 81 -2.25 9.29 7.33
N GLU A 82 -1.13 9.89 7.72
CA GLU A 82 0.18 9.65 7.10
C GLU A 82 0.59 8.20 7.22
N CYS A 83 0.44 7.62 8.41
CA CYS A 83 0.72 6.20 8.63
C CYS A 83 -0.17 5.29 7.77
N GLY A 84 -1.47 5.53 7.77
CA GLY A 84 -2.43 4.70 7.05
C GLY A 84 -2.28 4.79 5.53
N ILE A 85 -2.15 5.98 4.99
CA ILE A 85 -1.94 6.19 3.54
C ILE A 85 -0.58 5.65 3.12
N GLY A 86 0.46 5.90 3.89
CA GLY A 86 1.79 5.38 3.61
C GLY A 86 1.83 3.86 3.58
N ASN A 87 1.22 3.20 4.54
CA ASN A 87 1.13 1.75 4.58
C ASN A 87 0.29 1.18 3.44
N ALA A 88 -0.84 1.80 3.11
CA ALA A 88 -1.67 1.39 1.97
C ALA A 88 -0.90 1.49 0.64
N ARG A 89 -0.12 2.54 0.44
CA ARG A 89 0.74 2.70 -0.74
C ARG A 89 1.76 1.57 -0.87
N GLU A 90 2.39 1.17 0.24
CA GLU A 90 3.33 0.05 0.25
C GLU A 90 2.61 -1.26 -0.11
N GLN A 91 1.43 -1.50 0.45
CA GLN A 91 0.65 -2.71 0.23
C GLN A 91 0.17 -2.85 -1.21
N ILE A 92 -0.23 -1.76 -1.86
CA ILE A 92 -0.66 -1.78 -3.28
C ILE A 92 0.45 -2.32 -4.18
N VAL A 93 1.69 -1.98 -3.89
CA VAL A 93 2.84 -2.48 -4.67
C VAL A 93 3.43 -3.78 -4.14
N GLY A 94 2.74 -4.44 -3.22
CA GLY A 94 3.15 -5.74 -2.68
C GLY A 94 4.25 -5.68 -1.64
N LYS A 95 4.51 -4.51 -1.06
CA LYS A 95 5.50 -4.32 -0.02
C LYS A 95 4.88 -4.38 1.37
N VAL A 96 5.73 -4.63 2.37
CA VAL A 96 5.32 -4.66 3.77
C VAL A 96 5.08 -3.24 4.29
N PRO A 97 4.05 -3.02 5.13
CA PRO A 97 3.84 -1.74 5.81
C PRO A 97 5.04 -1.33 6.65
N ILE A 98 5.46 -0.09 6.55
CA ILE A 98 6.65 0.45 7.22
C ILE A 98 6.36 1.62 8.16
N TYR A 99 5.15 2.16 8.14
CA TYR A 99 4.76 3.27 9.01
C TYR A 99 4.13 2.76 10.31
N LYS A 100 4.50 3.39 11.40
CA LYS A 100 3.93 3.12 12.73
C LYS A 100 3.63 4.44 13.42
N TRP A 101 2.41 4.58 13.91
CA TRP A 101 2.04 5.72 14.73
C TRP A 101 2.60 5.55 16.15
N ILE A 102 3.32 6.56 16.62
CA ILE A 102 3.87 6.59 17.98
C ILE A 102 3.00 7.55 18.79
N ASN A 103 2.11 6.98 19.61
CA ASN A 103 1.21 7.77 20.47
C ASN A 103 1.72 7.73 21.91
N ASP A 104 2.88 8.33 22.12
CA ASP A 104 3.43 8.56 23.46
C ASP A 104 3.55 10.06 23.75
N ASN A 105 4.16 10.42 24.86
CA ASN A 105 4.40 11.81 25.24
C ASN A 105 5.78 12.31 24.76
N GLY A 106 6.44 11.58 23.90
CA GLY A 106 7.74 11.93 23.36
C GLY A 106 7.67 12.99 22.25
N SER A 107 8.82 13.29 21.69
CA SER A 107 8.97 14.27 20.61
C SER A 107 8.60 13.72 19.24
N ASP A 108 8.61 12.40 19.08
CA ASP A 108 8.40 11.75 17.79
C ASP A 108 6.96 11.28 17.67
N ASP A 109 6.35 11.51 16.52
CA ASP A 109 4.93 11.28 16.29
C ASP A 109 4.68 9.98 15.53
N LEU A 110 5.58 9.64 14.60
CA LEU A 110 5.48 8.43 13.80
C LEU A 110 6.86 7.90 13.41
N GLN A 111 6.88 6.63 13.04
CA GLN A 111 8.08 5.94 12.57
C GLN A 111 7.84 5.43 11.15
N ARG A 112 8.82 5.66 10.28
CA ARG A 112 8.85 5.10 8.93
C ARG A 112 10.11 4.25 8.78
N GLY A 113 9.97 2.94 8.83
CA GLY A 113 11.12 2.05 8.83
C GLY A 113 12.05 2.37 10.01
N ASN A 114 13.26 2.83 9.73
CA ASN A 114 14.26 3.21 10.74
C ASN A 114 14.31 4.72 11.01
N ILE A 115 13.34 5.48 10.53
CA ILE A 115 13.31 6.94 10.67
C ILE A 115 12.21 7.31 11.65
N LEU A 116 12.55 8.09 12.65
CA LEU A 116 11.58 8.74 13.54
C LEU A 116 11.21 10.10 12.95
N ILE A 117 9.93 10.42 12.92
CA ILE A 117 9.40 11.62 12.31
C ILE A 117 8.56 12.37 13.32
N GLN A 118 8.85 13.66 13.45
CA GLN A 118 7.97 14.60 14.11
C GLN A 118 7.18 15.36 13.06
N GLN A 119 5.87 15.22 13.09
CA GLN A 119 4.97 15.87 12.14
C GLN A 119 4.36 17.14 12.75
N LYS A 120 4.35 18.20 11.99
CA LYS A 120 3.71 19.46 12.40
C LYS A 120 2.55 19.79 11.49
N PHE A 121 1.37 19.86 12.07
CA PHE A 121 0.18 20.35 11.39
C PHE A 121 0.06 21.86 11.66
N VAL A 122 0.11 22.66 10.61
CA VAL A 122 0.03 24.13 10.70
C VAL A 122 -0.97 24.68 9.68
N ASN A 123 -1.66 25.75 10.05
CA ASN A 123 -2.62 26.39 9.14
C ASN A 123 -1.94 27.22 8.04
N SER A 124 -0.71 27.64 8.26
CA SER A 124 0.10 28.34 7.25
C SER A 124 1.58 28.06 7.46
N GLY A 125 2.37 28.15 6.41
CA GLY A 125 3.80 27.89 6.46
C GLY A 125 4.58 28.83 7.40
N GLY A 126 4.04 29.99 7.73
CA GLY A 126 4.65 30.94 8.67
C GLY A 126 4.71 30.47 10.12
N HIS A 127 3.95 29.41 10.47
CA HIS A 127 4.00 28.78 11.78
C HIS A 127 5.06 27.70 11.92
N LEU A 128 5.75 27.33 10.84
CA LEU A 128 6.85 26.37 10.87
C LEU A 128 8.14 27.05 11.26
N SER A 129 8.77 26.57 12.31
CA SER A 129 10.11 27.00 12.70
C SER A 129 11.15 26.03 12.12
N LEU A 130 12.35 26.54 11.83
CA LEU A 130 13.47 25.73 11.37
C LEU A 130 13.79 24.60 12.37
N TYR A 131 13.63 24.85 13.65
CA TYR A 131 13.84 23.88 14.71
C TYR A 131 12.87 22.68 14.58
N ALA A 132 11.61 22.93 14.25
CA ALA A 132 10.63 21.87 14.08
C ALA A 132 10.90 21.02 12.81
N ILE A 133 11.48 21.64 11.77
CA ILE A 133 11.81 20.96 10.52
C ILE A 133 13.03 20.05 10.67
N LEU A 134 13.99 20.44 11.50
CA LEU A 134 15.25 19.70 11.67
C LEU A 134 15.18 18.53 12.64
N ASN A 135 14.07 18.35 13.35
CA ASN A 135 13.89 17.32 14.35
C ASN A 135 13.46 15.95 13.74
N ILE A 136 14.12 15.56 12.66
CA ILE A 136 14.01 14.22 12.09
C ILE A 136 15.22 13.42 12.56
N GLN A 137 14.97 12.38 13.34
CA GLN A 137 16.02 11.52 13.86
C GLN A 137 16.01 10.17 13.14
N THR A 138 17.18 9.72 12.75
CA THR A 138 17.38 8.37 12.20
C THR A 138 17.79 7.44 13.36
N ILE A 139 17.13 6.33 13.46
CA ILE A 139 17.43 5.29 14.43
C ILE A 139 18.65 4.50 14.00
#